data_43e667175c17c5001a69d8448eefb54a
#
_entry.id   43e667175c17c5001a69d8448eefb54a
#
_cell.length_a   1.000
_cell.length_b   1.000
_cell.length_c   1.000
_cell.angle_alpha   90.00
_cell.angle_beta   90.00
_cell.angle_gamma   90.00
#
_symmetry.space_group_name_H-M   'P 1'
#
loop_
_entity.id
_entity.type
_entity.pdbx_description
1 polymer ?
#
loop_
_entity_poly.entity_id
_entity_poly.type
_entity_poly.pdbx_seq_one_letter_code
_entity_poly.pdbx_strand_id
1 'polypeptide(L)'
;MRVSYVSACLDASGYAEAARNYIGALSEAGVTVDVNPVSFESFKSDLGILGRRINGLIKVDSEAKIQIVHTTPNVYHRFHKKDKYNIGYTTWETTKLPKGWADNINMMDEVWVPCTQNMEIFRNSGVTIPIYHIPHTFNRQLVEQEKVEFALQNLEPNDFLFYSIFQWTARKNPLDMLKAYLTEFNAGDKVSLVLKTYLFNPDSADEREKIRQAILEVKNKLYLDSYPKIILITSLLSKPQISQLHRLGSCYLSFHRNEGFGIPIAEAMLAGKPVICTNYGGTVDFVSADNAYPISYQESPVYGMPWDTYKGDQVWADINIMEARRAMRYVYQNQAEAAAKGRKAQEQLDKKYSWGQVAQMMKQRLEEIERK
;
A
#
# COMPACT_ATOMS: atom_id res chain seq x y z
N MET A 1 -24.82 -2.14 -17.33
CA MET A 1 -23.97 -0.97 -16.98
C MET A 1 -22.56 -1.15 -17.54
N ARG A 2 -22.01 -0.10 -18.14
CA ARG A 2 -20.64 -0.06 -18.72
C ARG A 2 -19.91 1.16 -18.19
N VAL A 3 -18.63 0.99 -17.83
CA VAL A 3 -17.76 2.08 -17.35
C VAL A 3 -16.44 2.09 -18.12
N SER A 4 -15.89 3.29 -18.38
CA SER A 4 -14.51 3.48 -18.83
C SER A 4 -13.61 3.62 -17.62
N TYR A 5 -12.49 2.91 -17.60
CA TYR A 5 -11.55 2.92 -16.47
C TYR A 5 -10.14 3.31 -16.93
N VAL A 6 -9.73 4.53 -16.61
CA VAL A 6 -8.41 5.09 -16.96
C VAL A 6 -7.47 4.91 -15.76
N SER A 7 -6.39 4.17 -15.91
CA SER A 7 -5.43 3.96 -14.81
C SER A 7 -4.09 3.39 -15.27
N ALA A 8 -3.08 3.52 -14.42
CA ALA A 8 -1.78 2.88 -14.60
C ALA A 8 -1.80 1.37 -14.24
N CYS A 9 -2.87 0.65 -14.57
CA CYS A 9 -3.13 -0.72 -14.12
C CYS A 9 -2.08 -1.76 -14.59
N LEU A 10 -1.23 -1.42 -15.54
CA LEU A 10 -0.14 -2.27 -16.04
C LEU A 10 1.22 -1.97 -15.40
N ASP A 11 1.32 -0.97 -14.53
CA ASP A 11 2.52 -0.65 -13.75
C ASP A 11 2.65 -1.57 -12.51
N ALA A 12 3.79 -1.51 -11.80
CA ALA A 12 4.04 -2.28 -10.59
C ALA A 12 3.69 -1.54 -9.28
N SER A 13 3.18 -0.32 -9.36
CA SER A 13 2.90 0.56 -8.22
C SER A 13 1.70 0.13 -7.38
N GLY A 14 1.57 0.72 -6.17
CA GLY A 14 0.38 0.55 -5.33
C GLY A 14 -0.91 1.08 -5.98
N TYR A 15 -0.84 2.16 -6.78
CA TYR A 15 -1.97 2.65 -7.59
C TYR A 15 -2.43 1.60 -8.61
N ALA A 16 -1.47 0.97 -9.29
CA ALA A 16 -1.74 -0.06 -10.26
C ALA A 16 -2.38 -1.30 -9.62
N GLU A 17 -1.88 -1.71 -8.45
CA GLU A 17 -2.44 -2.84 -7.71
C GLU A 17 -3.89 -2.56 -7.27
N ALA A 18 -4.17 -1.37 -6.76
CA ALA A 18 -5.53 -0.95 -6.42
C ALA A 18 -6.45 -0.97 -7.65
N ALA A 19 -5.99 -0.39 -8.77
CA ALA A 19 -6.76 -0.34 -10.01
C ALA A 19 -7.10 -1.74 -10.54
N ARG A 20 -6.14 -2.66 -10.55
CA ARG A 20 -6.35 -4.06 -10.96
C ARG A 20 -7.45 -4.74 -10.12
N ASN A 21 -7.40 -4.55 -8.82
CA ASN A 21 -8.41 -5.12 -7.92
C ASN A 21 -9.80 -4.52 -8.15
N TYR A 22 -9.92 -3.21 -8.39
CA TYR A 22 -11.21 -2.58 -8.69
C TYR A 22 -11.77 -3.02 -10.04
N ILE A 23 -10.94 -3.07 -11.09
CA ILE A 23 -11.34 -3.55 -12.41
C ILE A 23 -11.84 -4.99 -12.32
N GLY A 24 -11.09 -5.86 -11.62
CA GLY A 24 -11.50 -7.24 -11.40
C GLY A 24 -12.80 -7.37 -10.62
N ALA A 25 -12.95 -6.62 -9.53
CA ALA A 25 -14.14 -6.62 -8.68
C ALA A 25 -15.40 -6.12 -9.43
N LEU A 26 -15.31 -5.02 -10.18
CA LEU A 26 -16.39 -4.51 -11.01
C LEU A 26 -16.80 -5.52 -12.09
N SER A 27 -15.82 -6.14 -12.76
CA SER A 27 -16.07 -7.15 -13.80
C SER A 27 -16.79 -8.38 -13.23
N GLU A 28 -16.39 -8.85 -12.05
CA GLU A 28 -17.02 -9.99 -11.36
C GLU A 28 -18.45 -9.64 -10.90
N ALA A 29 -18.71 -8.37 -10.56
CA ALA A 29 -20.06 -7.87 -10.22
C ALA A 29 -20.97 -7.64 -11.44
N GLY A 30 -20.53 -8.01 -12.65
CA GLY A 30 -21.29 -7.89 -13.89
C GLY A 30 -21.28 -6.50 -14.52
N VAL A 31 -20.34 -5.63 -14.15
CA VAL A 31 -20.10 -4.35 -14.81
C VAL A 31 -19.16 -4.56 -16.00
N THR A 32 -19.54 -4.12 -17.18
CA THR A 32 -18.61 -4.09 -18.32
C THR A 32 -17.58 -2.98 -18.12
N VAL A 33 -16.31 -3.34 -18.02
CA VAL A 33 -15.22 -2.38 -17.81
C VAL A 33 -14.39 -2.26 -19.09
N ASP A 34 -14.39 -1.10 -19.71
CA ASP A 34 -13.51 -0.76 -20.82
C ASP A 34 -12.25 -0.10 -20.25
N VAL A 35 -11.11 -0.79 -20.28
CA VAL A 35 -9.87 -0.32 -19.68
C VAL A 35 -9.06 0.54 -20.64
N ASN A 36 -8.70 1.75 -20.21
CA ASN A 36 -7.76 2.63 -20.90
C ASN A 36 -6.46 2.71 -20.06
N PRO A 37 -5.44 1.90 -20.38
CA PRO A 37 -4.21 1.86 -19.61
C PRO A 37 -3.34 3.08 -19.92
N VAL A 38 -2.86 3.71 -18.87
CA VAL A 38 -1.77 4.70 -18.90
C VAL A 38 -0.56 4.13 -18.17
N SER A 39 0.63 4.68 -18.35
CA SER A 39 1.83 4.23 -17.63
C SER A 39 2.61 5.42 -17.10
N PHE A 40 3.12 5.27 -15.89
CA PHE A 40 4.00 6.22 -15.21
C PHE A 40 5.35 5.61 -14.86
N GLU A 41 5.53 4.30 -15.07
CA GLU A 41 6.74 3.56 -14.77
C GLU A 41 7.39 3.03 -16.06
N SER A 42 8.71 2.98 -16.08
CA SER A 42 9.48 2.45 -17.22
C SER A 42 9.79 0.95 -17.12
N PHE A 43 9.60 0.36 -15.93
CA PHE A 43 9.87 -1.06 -15.68
C PHE A 43 8.58 -1.88 -15.67
N LYS A 44 8.70 -3.16 -16.05
CA LYS A 44 7.56 -4.09 -16.10
C LYS A 44 7.75 -5.21 -15.08
N SER A 45 6.65 -5.68 -14.52
CA SER A 45 6.60 -6.81 -13.61
C SER A 45 5.58 -7.84 -14.11
N ASP A 46 5.73 -9.10 -13.71
CA ASP A 46 4.66 -10.07 -13.87
C ASP A 46 3.53 -9.74 -12.87
N LEU A 47 2.42 -9.30 -13.43
CA LEU A 47 1.23 -8.86 -12.71
C LEU A 47 0.28 -10.02 -12.35
N GLY A 48 0.70 -11.25 -12.62
CA GLY A 48 -0.06 -12.45 -12.31
C GLY A 48 -1.38 -12.58 -13.09
N ILE A 49 -2.32 -13.32 -12.52
CA ILE A 49 -3.64 -13.60 -13.13
C ILE A 49 -4.39 -12.30 -13.44
N LEU A 50 -4.36 -11.33 -12.55
CA LEU A 50 -5.08 -10.06 -12.74
C LEU A 50 -4.56 -9.26 -13.93
N GLY A 51 -3.25 -9.18 -14.12
CA GLY A 51 -2.66 -8.50 -15.28
C GLY A 51 -3.10 -9.15 -16.59
N ARG A 52 -3.13 -10.48 -16.65
CA ARG A 52 -3.61 -11.23 -17.82
C ARG A 52 -5.10 -10.98 -18.12
N ARG A 53 -5.94 -10.95 -17.10
CA ARG A 53 -7.39 -10.63 -17.24
C ARG A 53 -7.61 -9.22 -17.79
N ILE A 54 -6.88 -8.23 -17.25
CA ILE A 54 -7.02 -6.83 -17.65
C ILE A 54 -6.63 -6.61 -19.12
N ASN A 55 -5.62 -7.30 -19.62
CA ASN A 55 -5.24 -7.21 -21.02
C ASN A 55 -6.40 -7.55 -21.99
N GLY A 56 -7.30 -8.45 -21.58
CA GLY A 56 -8.52 -8.77 -22.34
C GLY A 56 -9.63 -7.72 -22.26
N LEU A 57 -9.50 -6.72 -21.40
CA LEU A 57 -10.48 -5.63 -21.20
C LEU A 57 -10.03 -4.30 -21.81
N ILE A 58 -8.86 -4.25 -22.44
CA ILE A 58 -8.32 -3.01 -23.01
C ILE A 58 -9.20 -2.53 -24.16
N LYS A 59 -9.79 -1.34 -23.98
CA LYS A 59 -10.58 -0.64 -24.97
C LYS A 59 -10.51 0.86 -24.71
N VAL A 60 -9.66 1.56 -25.47
CA VAL A 60 -9.37 2.98 -25.28
C VAL A 60 -10.57 3.86 -25.66
N ASP A 61 -11.24 3.55 -26.76
CA ASP A 61 -12.42 4.28 -27.27
C ASP A 61 -13.71 3.66 -26.71
N SER A 62 -13.98 3.98 -25.44
CA SER A 62 -15.17 3.49 -24.73
C SER A 62 -16.38 4.38 -24.95
N GLU A 63 -17.53 3.78 -25.29
CA GLU A 63 -18.84 4.43 -25.39
C GLU A 63 -19.54 4.60 -24.02
N ALA A 64 -18.88 4.21 -22.92
CA ALA A 64 -19.42 4.33 -21.58
C ALA A 64 -19.72 5.81 -21.24
N LYS A 65 -20.88 6.05 -20.63
CA LYS A 65 -21.30 7.39 -20.16
C LYS A 65 -20.59 7.77 -18.84
N ILE A 66 -20.09 6.81 -18.09
CA ILE A 66 -19.38 7.03 -16.83
C ILE A 66 -17.91 6.66 -17.04
N GLN A 67 -17.02 7.53 -16.57
CA GLN A 67 -15.57 7.31 -16.59
C GLN A 67 -14.99 7.41 -15.19
N ILE A 68 -14.17 6.43 -14.80
CA ILE A 68 -13.36 6.46 -13.58
C ILE A 68 -11.91 6.76 -13.98
N VAL A 69 -11.35 7.84 -13.47
CA VAL A 69 -9.94 8.25 -13.68
C VAL A 69 -9.16 7.99 -12.41
N HIS A 70 -8.50 6.84 -12.36
CA HIS A 70 -7.73 6.38 -11.22
C HIS A 70 -6.24 6.67 -11.43
N THR A 71 -5.86 7.91 -11.19
CA THR A 71 -4.50 8.44 -11.33
C THR A 71 -4.26 9.52 -10.27
N THR A 72 -3.08 10.14 -10.29
CA THR A 72 -2.83 11.35 -9.49
C THR A 72 -3.55 12.56 -10.11
N PRO A 73 -4.12 13.47 -9.32
CA PRO A 73 -4.96 14.58 -9.80
C PRO A 73 -4.28 15.57 -10.75
N ASN A 74 -2.95 15.69 -10.71
CA ASN A 74 -2.21 16.57 -11.63
C ASN A 74 -2.41 16.24 -13.11
N VAL A 75 -2.92 15.05 -13.45
CA VAL A 75 -3.20 14.64 -14.84
C VAL A 75 -4.68 14.49 -15.16
N TYR A 76 -5.61 14.76 -14.26
CA TYR A 76 -7.06 14.63 -14.48
C TYR A 76 -7.53 15.42 -15.69
N HIS A 77 -7.02 16.65 -15.90
CA HIS A 77 -7.35 17.49 -17.04
C HIS A 77 -7.09 16.84 -18.41
N ARG A 78 -6.19 15.84 -18.49
CA ARG A 78 -5.89 15.10 -19.74
C ARG A 78 -6.95 14.07 -20.08
N PHE A 79 -7.67 13.59 -19.08
CA PHE A 79 -8.62 12.48 -19.21
C PHE A 79 -10.08 12.93 -19.03
N HIS A 80 -10.33 14.13 -18.51
CA HIS A 80 -11.67 14.66 -18.36
C HIS A 80 -12.41 14.71 -19.70
N LYS A 81 -13.63 14.16 -19.76
CA LYS A 81 -14.49 14.10 -20.95
C LYS A 81 -15.79 14.84 -20.68
N LYS A 82 -16.09 15.88 -21.49
CA LYS A 82 -17.30 16.73 -21.33
C LYS A 82 -18.62 15.98 -21.52
N ASP A 83 -18.59 14.89 -22.26
CA ASP A 83 -19.74 14.04 -22.61
C ASP A 83 -19.92 12.86 -21.68
N LYS A 84 -19.12 12.77 -20.61
CA LYS A 84 -19.16 11.68 -19.62
C LYS A 84 -19.30 12.21 -18.19
N TYR A 85 -19.87 11.40 -17.32
CA TYR A 85 -19.77 11.60 -15.88
C TYR A 85 -18.39 11.16 -15.42
N ASN A 86 -17.60 12.07 -14.89
CA ASN A 86 -16.20 11.85 -14.55
C ASN A 86 -16.01 11.65 -13.06
N ILE A 87 -15.55 10.48 -12.67
CA ILE A 87 -15.21 10.12 -11.29
C ILE A 87 -13.69 10.14 -11.15
N GLY A 88 -13.15 11.00 -10.28
CA GLY A 88 -11.75 10.92 -9.86
C GLY A 88 -11.56 9.81 -8.82
N TYR A 89 -10.51 9.03 -8.92
CA TYR A 89 -10.08 8.15 -7.82
C TYR A 89 -8.62 8.41 -7.50
N THR A 90 -8.32 8.75 -6.25
CA THR A 90 -6.96 9.04 -5.81
C THR A 90 -6.80 8.96 -4.29
N THR A 91 -5.57 9.04 -3.81
CA THR A 91 -5.21 9.06 -2.39
C THR A 91 -4.10 10.07 -2.13
N TRP A 92 -3.99 10.52 -0.88
CA TRP A 92 -2.90 11.37 -0.43
C TRP A 92 -2.44 11.01 1.00
N GLU A 93 -1.17 11.25 1.30
CA GLU A 93 -0.52 10.72 2.50
C GLU A 93 -0.02 11.81 3.48
N THR A 94 -0.49 13.06 3.37
CA THR A 94 -0.18 14.14 4.33
C THR A 94 -1.42 14.97 4.62
N THR A 95 -1.34 15.90 5.55
CA THR A 95 -2.49 16.70 6.02
C THR A 95 -3.05 17.71 5.02
N LYS A 96 -2.34 17.99 3.92
CA LYS A 96 -2.77 18.92 2.85
C LYS A 96 -2.49 18.34 1.47
N LEU A 97 -3.40 18.52 0.54
CA LEU A 97 -3.17 18.20 -0.87
C LEU A 97 -2.06 19.06 -1.48
N PRO A 98 -1.30 18.55 -2.46
CA PRO A 98 -0.39 19.34 -3.27
C PRO A 98 -1.10 20.50 -3.96
N LYS A 99 -0.36 21.58 -4.20
CA LYS A 99 -0.89 22.77 -4.88
C LYS A 99 -1.51 22.40 -6.24
N GLY A 100 -2.72 22.90 -6.49
CA GLY A 100 -3.48 22.67 -7.74
C GLY A 100 -4.21 21.32 -7.80
N TRP A 101 -4.01 20.40 -6.84
CA TRP A 101 -4.74 19.13 -6.85
C TRP A 101 -6.22 19.32 -6.55
N ALA A 102 -6.58 20.21 -5.62
CA ALA A 102 -7.97 20.50 -5.32
C ALA A 102 -8.71 21.05 -6.55
N ASP A 103 -8.08 21.97 -7.31
CA ASP A 103 -8.65 22.52 -8.55
C ASP A 103 -8.88 21.42 -9.59
N ASN A 104 -7.89 20.54 -9.79
CA ASN A 104 -8.01 19.42 -10.73
C ASN A 104 -9.06 18.39 -10.29
N ILE A 105 -9.20 18.14 -8.98
CA ILE A 105 -10.25 17.28 -8.43
C ILE A 105 -11.62 17.93 -8.66
N ASN A 106 -11.76 19.23 -8.41
CA ASN A 106 -13.02 19.98 -8.60
C ASN A 106 -13.47 20.09 -10.07
N MET A 107 -12.65 19.69 -11.03
CA MET A 107 -13.08 19.51 -12.43
C MET A 107 -13.92 18.26 -12.66
N MET A 108 -13.84 17.27 -11.76
CA MET A 108 -14.58 16.02 -11.84
C MET A 108 -16.00 16.21 -11.29
N ASP A 109 -16.91 15.28 -11.58
CA ASP A 109 -18.27 15.30 -11.02
C ASP A 109 -18.30 14.81 -9.59
N GLU A 110 -17.40 13.88 -9.24
CA GLU A 110 -17.16 13.41 -7.87
C GLU A 110 -15.76 12.78 -7.74
N VAL A 111 -15.32 12.58 -6.50
CA VAL A 111 -14.05 11.89 -6.22
C VAL A 111 -14.26 10.75 -5.21
N TRP A 112 -13.62 9.62 -5.48
CA TRP A 112 -13.53 8.48 -4.58
C TRP A 112 -12.17 8.44 -3.89
N VAL A 113 -12.15 8.11 -2.62
CA VAL A 113 -10.94 8.01 -1.80
C VAL A 113 -10.94 6.71 -0.99
N PRO A 114 -9.75 6.11 -0.73
CA PRO A 114 -9.67 4.77 -0.14
C PRO A 114 -9.84 4.74 1.38
N CYS A 115 -9.77 5.85 2.10
CA CYS A 115 -9.82 5.88 3.56
C CYS A 115 -10.52 7.13 4.09
N THR A 116 -10.96 7.04 5.35
CA THR A 116 -11.66 8.13 6.04
C THR A 116 -10.78 9.37 6.21
N GLN A 117 -9.50 9.21 6.51
CA GLN A 117 -8.56 10.33 6.62
C GLN A 117 -8.48 11.14 5.31
N ASN A 118 -8.52 10.48 4.15
CA ASN A 118 -8.50 11.19 2.87
C ASN A 118 -9.76 12.03 2.63
N MET A 119 -10.92 11.62 3.15
CA MET A 119 -12.13 12.46 3.07
C MET A 119 -11.93 13.81 3.77
N GLU A 120 -11.30 13.79 4.95
CA GLU A 120 -11.00 14.99 5.74
C GLU A 120 -9.94 15.86 5.07
N ILE A 121 -8.82 15.25 4.63
CA ILE A 121 -7.73 15.93 3.93
C ILE A 121 -8.25 16.67 2.71
N PHE A 122 -9.10 16.03 1.90
CA PHE A 122 -9.60 16.60 0.66
C PHE A 122 -10.54 17.77 0.92
N ARG A 123 -11.48 17.62 1.87
CA ARG A 123 -12.36 18.74 2.30
C ARG A 123 -11.56 19.94 2.81
N ASN A 124 -10.60 19.68 3.70
CA ASN A 124 -9.76 20.72 4.31
C ASN A 124 -8.80 21.39 3.30
N SER A 125 -8.55 20.73 2.16
CA SER A 125 -7.72 21.26 1.07
C SER A 125 -8.53 21.99 -0.03
N GLY A 126 -9.86 22.17 0.13
CA GLY A 126 -10.68 22.93 -0.80
C GLY A 126 -11.36 22.10 -1.89
N VAL A 127 -11.50 20.80 -1.72
CA VAL A 127 -12.34 19.97 -2.60
C VAL A 127 -13.81 20.22 -2.26
N THR A 128 -14.58 20.69 -3.26
CA THR A 128 -15.99 21.10 -3.13
C THR A 128 -16.99 20.13 -3.75
N ILE A 129 -16.54 19.24 -4.64
CA ILE A 129 -17.38 18.19 -5.23
C ILE A 129 -17.65 17.06 -4.22
N PRO A 130 -18.65 16.19 -4.45
CA PRO A 130 -18.91 15.04 -3.61
C PRO A 130 -17.69 14.12 -3.44
N ILE A 131 -17.38 13.73 -2.20
CA ILE A 131 -16.30 12.81 -1.84
C ILE A 131 -16.91 11.53 -1.30
N TYR A 132 -16.60 10.38 -1.93
CA TYR A 132 -17.08 9.06 -1.50
C TYR A 132 -15.94 8.21 -0.99
N HIS A 133 -16.17 7.54 0.14
CA HIS A 133 -15.25 6.54 0.67
C HIS A 133 -15.49 5.20 -0.05
N ILE A 134 -14.59 4.85 -0.95
CA ILE A 134 -14.56 3.54 -1.63
C ILE A 134 -13.20 2.89 -1.30
N PRO A 135 -13.13 2.00 -0.30
CA PRO A 135 -11.87 1.44 0.16
C PRO A 135 -11.24 0.51 -0.87
N HIS A 136 -9.91 0.32 -0.79
CA HIS A 136 -9.25 -0.70 -1.60
C HIS A 136 -9.83 -2.08 -1.33
N THR A 137 -9.76 -2.95 -2.33
CA THR A 137 -10.37 -4.28 -2.29
C THR A 137 -9.34 -5.35 -2.69
N PHE A 138 -9.59 -6.56 -2.24
CA PHE A 138 -8.67 -7.69 -2.42
C PHE A 138 -9.46 -8.97 -2.78
N ASN A 139 -8.81 -9.84 -3.55
CA ASN A 139 -9.30 -11.19 -3.78
C ASN A 139 -8.27 -12.20 -3.24
N ARG A 140 -8.50 -12.67 -2.00
CA ARG A 140 -7.62 -13.62 -1.33
C ARG A 140 -7.49 -14.93 -2.11
N GLN A 141 -8.57 -15.42 -2.68
CA GLN A 141 -8.57 -16.70 -3.42
C GLN A 141 -7.67 -16.64 -4.66
N LEU A 142 -7.66 -15.51 -5.39
CA LEU A 142 -6.75 -15.33 -6.53
C LEU A 142 -5.29 -15.33 -6.09
N VAL A 143 -4.98 -14.67 -4.98
CA VAL A 143 -3.63 -14.62 -4.40
C VAL A 143 -3.17 -16.03 -3.97
N GLU A 144 -4.07 -16.84 -3.42
CA GLU A 144 -3.76 -18.22 -2.98
C GLU A 144 -3.55 -19.19 -4.14
N GLN A 145 -4.16 -18.96 -5.31
CA GLN A 145 -4.02 -19.79 -6.50
C GLN A 145 -2.64 -19.70 -7.15
N GLU A 146 -1.96 -18.56 -7.04
CA GLU A 146 -0.65 -18.33 -7.62
C GLU A 146 0.45 -18.83 -6.69
N LYS A 147 0.88 -20.07 -6.85
CA LYS A 147 2.03 -20.64 -6.15
C LYS A 147 3.28 -20.51 -7.00
N VAL A 148 4.38 -20.10 -6.39
CA VAL A 148 5.69 -19.99 -7.01
C VAL A 148 6.74 -20.48 -6.03
N GLU A 149 7.76 -21.14 -6.54
CA GLU A 149 8.96 -21.41 -5.73
C GLU A 149 9.70 -20.09 -5.50
N PHE A 150 9.81 -19.72 -4.24
CA PHE A 150 10.55 -18.55 -3.80
C PHE A 150 11.21 -18.86 -2.48
N ALA A 151 12.53 -18.87 -2.46
CA ALA A 151 13.34 -19.13 -1.28
C ALA A 151 14.12 -17.89 -0.89
N LEU A 152 14.17 -17.60 0.38
CA LEU A 152 15.02 -16.57 0.94
C LEU A 152 16.45 -17.14 1.12
N GLN A 153 17.42 -16.53 0.45
CA GLN A 153 18.83 -16.89 0.64
C GLN A 153 19.29 -16.47 2.04
N ASN A 154 20.18 -17.25 2.60
CA ASN A 154 20.77 -16.98 3.91
C ASN A 154 19.77 -16.94 5.07
N LEU A 155 18.64 -17.62 4.98
CA LEU A 155 17.72 -17.79 6.09
C LEU A 155 18.18 -18.95 6.96
N GLU A 156 18.29 -18.73 8.29
CA GLU A 156 18.56 -19.80 9.21
C GLU A 156 17.29 -20.60 9.52
N PRO A 157 17.39 -21.92 9.67
CA PRO A 157 16.25 -22.73 10.10
C PRO A 157 15.67 -22.23 11.42
N ASN A 158 14.35 -22.07 11.48
CA ASN A 158 13.59 -21.62 12.66
C ASN A 158 13.82 -20.16 13.09
N ASP A 159 14.41 -19.30 12.24
CA ASP A 159 14.40 -17.86 12.50
C ASP A 159 12.97 -17.31 12.45
N PHE A 160 12.63 -16.46 13.42
CA PHE A 160 11.41 -15.67 13.38
C PHE A 160 11.59 -14.50 12.40
N LEU A 161 10.78 -14.47 11.34
CA LEU A 161 10.95 -13.50 10.27
C LEU A 161 10.07 -12.27 10.48
N PHE A 162 10.67 -11.18 10.97
CA PHE A 162 10.11 -9.87 10.72
C PHE A 162 10.33 -9.51 9.27
N TYR A 163 9.33 -8.91 8.62
CA TYR A 163 9.48 -8.52 7.21
C TYR A 163 8.71 -7.25 6.89
N SER A 164 9.18 -6.54 5.87
CA SER A 164 8.54 -5.33 5.36
C SER A 164 8.70 -5.21 3.85
N ILE A 165 7.68 -4.66 3.19
CA ILE A 165 7.62 -4.45 1.73
C ILE A 165 7.27 -3.00 1.49
N PHE A 166 8.23 -2.21 0.94
CA PHE A 166 8.03 -0.78 0.76
C PHE A 166 9.03 -0.17 -0.24
N GLN A 167 8.72 1.01 -0.76
CA GLN A 167 9.69 1.84 -1.45
C GLN A 167 10.52 2.60 -0.42
N TRP A 168 11.84 2.62 -0.56
CA TRP A 168 12.77 3.28 0.38
C TRP A 168 12.66 4.81 0.30
N THR A 169 11.73 5.36 1.07
CA THR A 169 11.47 6.80 1.16
C THR A 169 11.31 7.23 2.62
N ALA A 170 11.48 8.53 2.90
CA ALA A 170 11.28 9.07 4.25
C ALA A 170 9.88 8.78 4.80
N ARG A 171 8.85 8.76 3.97
CA ARG A 171 7.47 8.43 4.35
C ARG A 171 7.32 7.01 4.90
N LYS A 172 8.06 6.05 4.36
CA LYS A 172 8.05 4.65 4.81
C LYS A 172 8.92 4.40 6.05
N ASN A 173 9.73 5.39 6.41
CA ASN A 173 10.52 5.43 7.65
C ASN A 173 11.45 4.23 7.88
N PRO A 174 12.29 3.86 6.90
CA PRO A 174 13.19 2.71 7.04
C PRO A 174 14.21 2.88 8.16
N LEU A 175 14.64 4.12 8.44
CA LEU A 175 15.69 4.37 9.42
C LEU A 175 15.23 4.07 10.86
N ASP A 176 14.01 4.46 11.22
CA ASP A 176 13.49 4.16 12.56
C ASP A 176 13.12 2.68 12.70
N MET A 177 12.70 2.02 11.60
CA MET A 177 12.54 0.57 11.58
C MET A 177 13.86 -0.14 11.86
N LEU A 178 14.94 0.28 11.21
CA LEU A 178 16.29 -0.26 11.45
C LEU A 178 16.74 0.01 12.87
N LYS A 179 16.62 1.23 13.38
CA LYS A 179 16.99 1.56 14.77
C LYS A 179 16.22 0.68 15.76
N ALA A 180 14.90 0.58 15.62
CA ALA A 180 14.07 -0.22 16.50
C ALA A 180 14.50 -1.69 16.49
N TYR A 181 14.70 -2.30 15.31
CA TYR A 181 15.09 -3.70 15.18
C TYR A 181 16.52 -3.97 15.70
N LEU A 182 17.49 -3.17 15.27
CA LEU A 182 18.90 -3.34 15.61
C LEU A 182 19.22 -3.08 17.09
N THR A 183 18.42 -2.26 17.78
CA THR A 183 18.59 -2.01 19.22
C THR A 183 17.73 -2.92 20.10
N GLU A 184 16.79 -3.67 19.53
CA GLU A 184 15.97 -4.63 20.27
C GLU A 184 16.57 -6.02 20.29
N PHE A 185 17.17 -6.45 19.18
CA PHE A 185 17.71 -7.80 19.04
C PHE A 185 19.24 -7.78 18.88
N ASN A 186 19.87 -8.91 19.16
CA ASN A 186 21.31 -9.13 18.98
C ASN A 186 21.58 -10.35 18.08
N ALA A 187 22.84 -10.63 17.80
CA ALA A 187 23.23 -11.76 16.94
C ALA A 187 22.88 -13.15 17.50
N GLY A 188 22.60 -13.27 18.80
CA GLY A 188 22.20 -14.53 19.44
C GLY A 188 20.69 -14.81 19.41
N ASP A 189 19.87 -13.79 19.11
CA ASP A 189 18.43 -13.98 18.93
C ASP A 189 18.15 -14.69 17.60
N LYS A 190 17.25 -15.69 17.60
CA LYS A 190 16.81 -16.39 16.38
C LYS A 190 15.76 -15.57 15.61
N VAL A 191 16.20 -14.44 15.09
CA VAL A 191 15.37 -13.50 14.34
C VAL A 191 16.09 -13.03 13.09
N SER A 192 15.34 -12.76 12.05
CA SER A 192 15.83 -12.09 10.84
C SER A 192 14.84 -11.00 10.41
N LEU A 193 15.37 -9.86 9.92
CA LEU A 193 14.55 -8.81 9.30
C LEU A 193 14.71 -8.88 7.77
N VAL A 194 13.63 -9.20 7.08
CA VAL A 194 13.58 -9.21 5.61
C VAL A 194 13.05 -7.88 5.11
N LEU A 195 13.87 -7.14 4.38
CA LEU A 195 13.48 -5.88 3.74
C LEU A 195 13.36 -6.08 2.23
N LYS A 196 12.13 -6.14 1.71
CA LYS A 196 11.86 -6.05 0.27
C LYS A 196 11.67 -4.58 -0.07
N THR A 197 12.68 -3.98 -0.70
CA THR A 197 12.66 -2.53 -0.95
C THR A 197 13.46 -2.14 -2.20
N TYR A 198 13.20 -0.95 -2.72
CA TYR A 198 13.92 -0.29 -3.81
C TYR A 198 13.76 1.23 -3.66
N LEU A 199 14.59 2.04 -4.31
CA LEU A 199 14.41 3.51 -4.34
C LEU A 199 13.43 3.92 -5.46
N PHE A 200 13.90 4.06 -6.68
CA PHE A 200 13.09 4.44 -7.85
C PHE A 200 13.18 3.41 -8.97
N ASN A 201 14.39 2.89 -9.21
CA ASN A 201 14.64 1.88 -10.23
C ASN A 201 15.20 0.60 -9.57
N PRO A 202 14.41 -0.48 -9.47
CA PRO A 202 14.85 -1.74 -8.86
C PRO A 202 16.03 -2.39 -9.59
N ASP A 203 16.28 -2.04 -10.86
CA ASP A 203 17.38 -2.58 -11.65
C ASP A 203 18.68 -1.78 -11.48
N SER A 204 18.65 -0.62 -10.84
CA SER A 204 19.81 0.22 -10.61
C SER A 204 20.76 -0.35 -9.54
N ALA A 205 21.98 -0.69 -9.94
CA ALA A 205 23.03 -1.12 -9.01
C ALA A 205 23.42 -0.01 -8.02
N ASP A 206 23.46 1.23 -8.48
CA ASP A 206 23.80 2.40 -7.66
C ASP A 206 22.73 2.63 -6.57
N GLU A 207 21.44 2.51 -6.88
CA GLU A 207 20.38 2.64 -5.89
C GLU A 207 20.39 1.48 -4.86
N ARG A 208 20.71 0.27 -5.30
CA ARG A 208 20.91 -0.86 -4.38
C ARG A 208 22.06 -0.60 -3.40
N GLU A 209 23.16 -0.03 -3.90
CA GLU A 209 24.29 0.30 -3.04
C GLU A 209 23.94 1.44 -2.06
N LYS A 210 23.20 2.46 -2.48
CA LYS A 210 22.72 3.52 -1.57
C LYS A 210 21.89 2.95 -0.40
N ILE A 211 21.03 1.98 -0.66
CA ILE A 211 20.26 1.32 0.41
C ILE A 211 21.19 0.55 1.35
N ARG A 212 22.19 -0.18 0.82
CA ARG A 212 23.17 -0.91 1.65
C ARG A 212 23.96 0.04 2.53
N GLN A 213 24.44 1.14 1.95
CA GLN A 213 25.19 2.17 2.69
C GLN A 213 24.33 2.81 3.78
N ALA A 214 23.05 3.11 3.53
CA ALA A 214 22.16 3.63 4.56
C ALA A 214 21.99 2.65 5.74
N ILE A 215 21.89 1.33 5.47
CA ILE A 215 21.83 0.30 6.53
C ILE A 215 23.14 0.26 7.32
N LEU A 216 24.29 0.28 6.64
CA LEU A 216 25.61 0.29 7.28
C LEU A 216 25.84 1.55 8.11
N GLU A 217 25.39 2.71 7.62
CA GLU A 217 25.48 3.97 8.36
C GLU A 217 24.69 3.91 9.67
N VAL A 218 23.48 3.34 9.68
CA VAL A 218 22.71 3.15 10.91
C VAL A 218 23.46 2.26 11.87
N LYS A 219 24.00 1.11 11.41
CA LYS A 219 24.81 0.20 12.25
C LYS A 219 26.01 0.93 12.83
N ASN A 220 26.80 1.60 12.00
CA ASN A 220 28.02 2.29 12.43
C ASN A 220 27.74 3.39 13.48
N LYS A 221 26.57 4.06 13.40
CA LYS A 221 26.19 5.11 14.35
C LYS A 221 25.53 4.59 15.63
N LEU A 222 25.12 3.32 15.68
CA LEU A 222 24.59 2.70 16.89
C LEU A 222 25.67 2.20 17.83
N TYR A 223 26.90 1.96 17.36
CA TYR A 223 28.06 1.52 18.14
C TYR A 223 27.79 0.28 19.03
N LEU A 224 26.99 -0.68 18.52
CA LEU A 224 26.73 -1.94 19.22
C LEU A 224 27.76 -3.02 18.84
N ASP A 225 28.10 -3.90 19.78
CA ASP A 225 29.10 -4.98 19.59
C ASP A 225 28.65 -6.03 18.57
N SER A 226 27.33 -6.25 18.43
CA SER A 226 26.78 -7.20 17.48
C SER A 226 25.40 -6.76 16.98
N TYR A 227 25.01 -7.28 15.83
CA TYR A 227 23.73 -6.94 15.20
C TYR A 227 22.97 -8.21 14.79
N PRO A 228 21.63 -8.19 14.89
CA PRO A 228 20.80 -9.25 14.36
C PRO A 228 20.84 -9.25 12.82
N LYS A 229 20.41 -10.33 12.23
CA LYS A 229 20.44 -10.54 10.77
C LYS A 229 19.45 -9.66 10.03
N ILE A 230 19.90 -9.07 8.90
CA ILE A 230 19.06 -8.39 7.93
C ILE A 230 19.25 -9.07 6.57
N ILE A 231 18.14 -9.41 5.91
CA ILE A 231 18.09 -9.94 4.54
C ILE A 231 17.49 -8.86 3.64
N LEU A 232 18.25 -8.38 2.68
CA LEU A 232 17.84 -7.30 1.77
C LEU A 232 17.47 -7.87 0.39
N ILE A 233 16.26 -7.60 -0.08
CA ILE A 233 15.76 -7.94 -1.41
C ILE A 233 15.47 -6.65 -2.15
N THR A 234 16.32 -6.30 -3.11
CA THR A 234 16.18 -5.05 -3.91
C THR A 234 15.68 -5.31 -5.33
N SER A 235 15.73 -6.56 -5.80
CA SER A 235 15.16 -6.94 -7.10
C SER A 235 13.66 -6.80 -7.13
N LEU A 236 13.09 -6.49 -8.29
CA LEU A 236 11.65 -6.52 -8.49
C LEU A 236 11.14 -7.96 -8.28
N LEU A 237 10.10 -8.12 -7.49
CA LEU A 237 9.42 -9.40 -7.31
C LEU A 237 8.10 -9.40 -8.07
N SER A 238 7.76 -10.53 -8.67
CA SER A 238 6.44 -10.75 -9.25
C SER A 238 5.36 -10.79 -8.15
N LYS A 239 4.09 -10.61 -8.54
CA LYS A 239 2.98 -10.68 -7.58
C LYS A 239 2.92 -12.02 -6.83
N PRO A 240 3.10 -13.19 -7.47
CA PRO A 240 3.18 -14.47 -6.77
C PRO A 240 4.34 -14.55 -5.77
N GLN A 241 5.51 -13.96 -6.09
CA GLN A 241 6.66 -13.92 -5.16
C GLN A 241 6.38 -13.03 -3.94
N ILE A 242 5.71 -11.89 -4.13
CA ILE A 242 5.25 -11.04 -3.02
C ILE A 242 4.29 -11.82 -2.11
N SER A 243 3.34 -12.54 -2.69
CA SER A 243 2.40 -13.39 -1.94
C SER A 243 3.14 -14.50 -1.17
N GLN A 244 4.18 -15.09 -1.77
CA GLN A 244 5.00 -16.09 -1.10
C GLN A 244 5.83 -15.48 0.03
N LEU A 245 6.33 -14.24 -0.11
CA LEU A 245 7.02 -13.54 0.96
C LEU A 245 6.08 -13.29 2.17
N HIS A 246 4.82 -12.93 1.92
CA HIS A 246 3.84 -12.85 3.00
C HIS A 246 3.63 -14.21 3.68
N ARG A 247 3.58 -15.32 2.94
CA ARG A 247 3.45 -16.67 3.54
C ARG A 247 4.65 -17.06 4.41
N LEU A 248 5.87 -16.76 3.95
CA LEU A 248 7.12 -17.07 4.68
C LEU A 248 7.30 -16.22 5.92
N GLY A 249 6.93 -14.95 5.89
CA GLY A 249 7.10 -14.02 7.00
C GLY A 249 6.33 -14.44 8.26
N SER A 250 6.87 -14.13 9.43
CA SER A 250 6.25 -14.40 10.73
C SER A 250 5.46 -13.19 11.25
N CYS A 251 5.98 -11.97 11.07
CA CYS A 251 5.33 -10.72 11.48
C CYS A 251 5.70 -9.58 10.52
N TYR A 252 4.69 -8.87 10.02
CA TYR A 252 4.87 -7.72 9.14
C TYR A 252 5.13 -6.44 9.94
N LEU A 253 6.12 -5.65 9.51
CA LEU A 253 6.44 -4.35 10.09
C LEU A 253 6.11 -3.22 9.11
N SER A 254 5.47 -2.16 9.59
CA SER A 254 5.31 -0.92 8.84
C SER A 254 5.36 0.29 9.76
N PHE A 255 6.53 0.88 9.89
CA PHE A 255 6.73 2.07 10.71
C PHE A 255 6.57 3.36 9.90
N HIS A 256 5.60 3.33 8.99
CA HIS A 256 5.28 4.43 8.09
C HIS A 256 4.91 5.72 8.83
N ARG A 257 5.24 6.84 8.20
CA ARG A 257 4.81 8.16 8.66
C ARG A 257 3.38 8.50 8.21
N ASN A 258 2.98 7.99 7.07
CA ASN A 258 1.59 7.94 6.61
C ASN A 258 1.42 6.94 5.45
N GLU A 259 0.21 6.42 5.33
CA GLU A 259 -0.27 5.60 4.22
C GLU A 259 -1.64 6.11 3.76
N GLY A 260 -1.83 6.23 2.45
CA GLY A 260 -3.14 6.55 1.90
C GLY A 260 -4.16 5.43 2.12
N PHE A 261 -3.69 4.18 2.20
CA PHE A 261 -4.45 3.00 2.65
C PHE A 261 -3.53 2.00 3.35
N GLY A 262 -2.41 1.61 2.73
CA GLY A 262 -1.48 0.62 3.26
C GLY A 262 -1.69 -0.78 2.67
N ILE A 263 -1.70 -0.89 1.34
CA ILE A 263 -1.91 -2.17 0.62
C ILE A 263 -1.02 -3.31 1.14
N PRO A 264 0.31 -3.15 1.32
CA PRO A 264 1.15 -4.24 1.83
C PRO A 264 0.80 -4.68 3.27
N ILE A 265 0.28 -3.76 4.08
CA ILE A 265 -0.20 -4.06 5.44
C ILE A 265 -1.46 -4.92 5.36
N ALA A 266 -2.43 -4.50 4.53
CA ALA A 266 -3.66 -5.26 4.31
C ALA A 266 -3.37 -6.65 3.71
N GLU A 267 -2.43 -6.77 2.78
CA GLU A 267 -1.99 -8.05 2.20
C GLU A 267 -1.37 -8.97 3.26
N ALA A 268 -0.55 -8.44 4.15
CA ALA A 268 0.00 -9.20 5.27
C ALA A 268 -1.10 -9.70 6.22
N MET A 269 -2.07 -8.85 6.55
CA MET A 269 -3.25 -9.22 7.37
C MET A 269 -4.10 -10.28 6.66
N LEU A 270 -4.36 -10.16 5.35
CA LEU A 270 -5.07 -11.17 4.56
C LEU A 270 -4.30 -12.50 4.44
N ALA A 271 -2.98 -12.47 4.55
CA ALA A 271 -2.17 -13.67 4.67
C ALA A 271 -2.17 -14.26 6.11
N GLY A 272 -2.98 -13.72 7.02
CA GLY A 272 -3.09 -14.17 8.41
C GLY A 272 -1.88 -13.82 9.27
N LYS A 273 -1.05 -12.84 8.86
CA LYS A 273 0.15 -12.47 9.59
C LYS A 273 -0.13 -11.40 10.64
N PRO A 274 0.48 -11.52 11.84
CA PRO A 274 0.51 -10.42 12.80
C PRO A 274 1.18 -9.21 12.17
N VAL A 275 0.68 -8.02 12.51
CA VAL A 275 1.19 -6.75 12.00
C VAL A 275 1.54 -5.83 13.16
N ILE A 276 2.72 -5.22 13.10
CA ILE A 276 3.13 -4.10 13.95
C ILE A 276 3.26 -2.87 13.05
N CYS A 277 2.46 -1.83 13.27
CA CYS A 277 2.50 -0.64 12.41
C CYS A 277 2.17 0.65 13.14
N THR A 278 2.53 1.79 12.56
CA THR A 278 2.14 3.11 13.07
C THR A 278 0.62 3.24 13.10
N ASN A 279 0.07 3.74 14.20
CA ASN A 279 -1.37 3.98 14.36
C ASN A 279 -1.80 5.31 13.71
N TYR A 280 -1.50 5.50 12.41
CA TYR A 280 -1.74 6.74 11.69
C TYR A 280 -2.02 6.48 10.20
N GLY A 281 -2.81 7.36 9.58
CA GLY A 281 -3.09 7.29 8.15
C GLY A 281 -4.27 6.41 7.81
N GLY A 282 -4.36 5.99 6.55
CA GLY A 282 -5.46 5.14 6.06
C GLY A 282 -5.53 3.77 6.71
N THR A 283 -4.46 3.34 7.38
CA THR A 283 -4.43 2.04 8.08
C THR A 283 -5.37 1.97 9.28
N VAL A 284 -5.71 3.09 9.91
CA VAL A 284 -6.61 3.14 11.09
C VAL A 284 -8.04 2.69 10.76
N ASP A 285 -8.41 2.65 9.48
CA ASP A 285 -9.72 2.14 9.05
C ASP A 285 -9.85 0.61 9.19
N PHE A 286 -8.73 -0.12 9.34
CA PHE A 286 -8.71 -1.58 9.43
C PHE A 286 -7.73 -2.16 10.48
N VAL A 287 -6.82 -1.36 11.02
CA VAL A 287 -5.89 -1.75 12.09
C VAL A 287 -6.45 -1.31 13.45
N SER A 288 -6.42 -2.20 14.42
CA SER A 288 -6.79 -1.92 15.82
C SER A 288 -5.98 -2.79 16.78
N ALA A 289 -6.02 -2.50 18.08
CA ALA A 289 -5.39 -3.34 19.10
C ALA A 289 -5.97 -4.78 19.16
N ASP A 290 -7.16 -4.97 18.61
CA ASP A 290 -7.83 -6.27 18.53
C ASP A 290 -7.23 -7.23 17.49
N ASN A 291 -6.68 -6.70 16.40
CA ASN A 291 -6.25 -7.46 15.23
C ASN A 291 -4.79 -7.19 14.80
N ALA A 292 -4.10 -6.28 15.50
CA ALA A 292 -2.72 -5.90 15.21
C ALA A 292 -2.05 -5.34 16.46
N TYR A 293 -0.85 -4.79 16.29
CA TYR A 293 -0.06 -4.08 17.30
C TYR A 293 0.20 -2.65 16.81
N PRO A 294 -0.80 -1.73 16.96
CA PRO A 294 -0.64 -0.33 16.57
C PRO A 294 0.33 0.39 17.50
N ILE A 295 1.30 1.12 16.94
CA ILE A 295 2.32 1.86 17.68
C ILE A 295 1.94 3.33 17.74
N SER A 296 2.06 3.94 18.92
CA SER A 296 1.83 5.37 19.13
C SER A 296 2.85 6.21 18.34
N TYR A 297 2.45 7.45 18.05
CA TYR A 297 3.22 8.37 17.24
C TYR A 297 3.18 9.80 17.83
N GLN A 298 4.05 10.64 17.28
CA GLN A 298 3.97 12.11 17.43
C GLN A 298 3.86 12.73 16.03
N GLU A 299 3.05 13.76 15.90
CA GLU A 299 2.99 14.52 14.65
C GLU A 299 4.26 15.35 14.45
N SER A 300 4.77 15.34 13.23
CA SER A 300 5.96 16.08 12.84
C SER A 300 5.79 16.72 11.45
N PRO A 301 6.46 17.83 11.15
CA PRO A 301 6.50 18.39 9.82
C PRO A 301 7.08 17.39 8.80
N VAL A 302 6.52 17.40 7.60
CA VAL A 302 7.04 16.59 6.50
C VAL A 302 8.45 17.02 6.12
N TYR A 303 9.37 16.05 6.06
CA TYR A 303 10.77 16.29 5.70
C TYR A 303 11.40 15.08 4.99
N GLY A 304 12.31 15.35 4.04
CA GLY A 304 13.16 14.31 3.42
C GLY A 304 12.51 13.54 2.26
N MET A 305 11.38 13.99 1.74
CA MET A 305 10.82 13.44 0.49
C MET A 305 11.49 14.10 -0.73
N PRO A 306 11.72 13.34 -1.81
CA PRO A 306 12.42 13.85 -3.00
C PRO A 306 11.51 14.65 -3.94
N TRP A 307 10.21 14.78 -3.65
CA TRP A 307 9.24 15.47 -4.49
C TRP A 307 8.73 16.73 -3.79
N ASP A 308 8.58 17.81 -4.55
CA ASP A 308 8.11 19.12 -4.09
C ASP A 308 6.63 19.17 -3.68
N THR A 309 5.90 18.09 -3.95
CA THR A 309 4.53 17.88 -3.46
C THR A 309 4.45 17.64 -1.96
N TYR A 310 5.55 17.19 -1.35
CA TYR A 310 5.68 16.96 0.09
C TYR A 310 6.42 18.14 0.73
N LYS A 311 5.69 19.00 1.44
CA LYS A 311 6.21 20.26 1.98
C LYS A 311 6.22 20.28 3.49
N GLY A 312 7.12 21.05 4.08
CA GLY A 312 7.27 21.19 5.53
C GLY A 312 6.11 21.87 6.26
N ASP A 313 5.11 22.42 5.54
CA ASP A 313 3.85 22.90 6.11
C ASP A 313 2.76 21.81 6.16
N GLN A 314 3.07 20.61 5.72
CA GLN A 314 2.27 19.41 5.88
C GLN A 314 2.77 18.60 7.08
N VAL A 315 1.93 17.73 7.60
CA VAL A 315 2.23 16.93 8.80
C VAL A 315 2.07 15.44 8.48
N TRP A 316 2.87 14.64 9.15
CA TRP A 316 2.80 13.18 9.20
C TRP A 316 3.19 12.65 10.58
N ALA A 317 3.30 11.34 10.80
CA ALA A 317 3.57 10.72 12.08
C ALA A 317 5.00 10.21 12.18
N ASP A 318 5.71 10.53 13.27
CA ASP A 318 6.93 9.82 13.68
C ASP A 318 6.59 8.83 14.80
N ILE A 319 7.04 7.58 14.67
CA ILE A 319 6.71 6.50 15.61
C ILE A 319 7.40 6.64 16.95
N ASN A 320 6.81 6.06 17.98
CA ASN A 320 7.49 5.78 19.24
C ASN A 320 8.39 4.55 19.11
N ILE A 321 9.69 4.78 18.87
CA ILE A 321 10.70 3.71 18.65
C ILE A 321 10.74 2.75 19.84
N MET A 322 10.63 3.24 21.07
CA MET A 322 10.70 2.39 22.26
C MET A 322 9.48 1.48 22.40
N GLU A 323 8.32 1.94 21.96
CA GLU A 323 7.12 1.10 21.89
C GLU A 323 7.23 0.05 20.78
N ALA A 324 7.73 0.45 19.60
CA ALA A 324 7.99 -0.45 18.48
C ALA A 324 8.94 -1.61 18.87
N ARG A 325 10.01 -1.29 19.60
CA ARG A 325 10.94 -2.29 20.16
C ARG A 325 10.22 -3.29 21.07
N ARG A 326 9.47 -2.79 22.05
CA ARG A 326 8.70 -3.64 22.99
C ARG A 326 7.69 -4.51 22.24
N ALA A 327 6.99 -3.97 21.25
CA ALA A 327 6.03 -4.73 20.45
C ALA A 327 6.71 -5.85 19.66
N MET A 328 7.86 -5.60 19.04
CA MET A 328 8.63 -6.66 18.35
C MET A 328 9.08 -7.76 19.32
N ARG A 329 9.64 -7.41 20.48
CA ARG A 329 10.04 -8.41 21.51
C ARG A 329 8.83 -9.20 22.01
N TYR A 330 7.71 -8.53 22.25
CA TYR A 330 6.49 -9.17 22.71
C TYR A 330 5.97 -10.19 21.69
N VAL A 331 5.88 -9.81 20.43
CA VAL A 331 5.40 -10.70 19.35
C VAL A 331 6.33 -11.88 19.15
N TYR A 332 7.65 -11.68 19.22
CA TYR A 332 8.64 -12.75 19.15
C TYR A 332 8.49 -13.77 20.30
N GLN A 333 8.21 -13.31 21.49
CA GLN A 333 8.03 -14.16 22.69
C GLN A 333 6.63 -14.81 22.77
N ASN A 334 5.60 -14.20 22.17
CA ASN A 334 4.20 -14.61 22.28
C ASN A 334 3.60 -14.99 20.91
N GLN A 335 4.28 -15.86 20.17
CA GLN A 335 3.96 -16.18 18.78
C GLN A 335 2.56 -16.77 18.59
N ALA A 336 2.06 -17.55 19.54
CA ALA A 336 0.73 -18.15 19.46
C ALA A 336 -0.39 -17.09 19.53
N GLU A 337 -0.27 -16.11 20.44
CA GLU A 337 -1.18 -14.97 20.54
C GLU A 337 -1.11 -14.10 19.28
N ALA A 338 0.11 -13.79 18.84
CA ALA A 338 0.32 -12.99 17.63
C ALA A 338 -0.32 -13.65 16.39
N ALA A 339 -0.15 -14.96 16.23
CA ALA A 339 -0.80 -15.72 15.17
C ALA A 339 -2.35 -15.70 15.29
N ALA A 340 -2.91 -15.72 16.50
CA ALA A 340 -4.36 -15.59 16.71
C ALA A 340 -4.86 -14.20 16.29
N LYS A 341 -4.14 -13.13 16.62
CA LYS A 341 -4.44 -11.78 16.12
C LYS A 341 -4.37 -11.69 14.59
N GLY A 342 -3.35 -12.29 13.97
CA GLY A 342 -3.24 -12.35 12.51
C GLY A 342 -4.43 -13.05 11.84
N ARG A 343 -4.90 -14.17 12.39
CA ARG A 343 -6.13 -14.85 11.89
C ARG A 343 -7.36 -13.97 12.04
N LYS A 344 -7.54 -13.30 13.18
CA LYS A 344 -8.65 -12.35 13.40
C LYS A 344 -8.61 -11.20 12.39
N ALA A 345 -7.42 -10.67 12.11
CA ALA A 345 -7.23 -9.65 11.09
C ALA A 345 -7.66 -10.14 9.70
N GLN A 346 -7.24 -11.36 9.32
CA GLN A 346 -7.60 -11.99 8.06
C GLN A 346 -9.12 -12.08 7.87
N GLU A 347 -9.84 -12.59 8.88
CA GLU A 347 -11.29 -12.73 8.85
C GLU A 347 -12.00 -11.37 8.70
N GLN A 348 -11.56 -10.37 9.46
CA GLN A 348 -12.13 -9.02 9.42
C GLN A 348 -11.91 -8.33 8.08
N LEU A 349 -10.69 -8.42 7.51
CA LEU A 349 -10.39 -7.81 6.23
C LEU A 349 -11.09 -8.53 5.08
N ASP A 350 -11.09 -9.86 5.06
CA ASP A 350 -11.75 -10.66 4.03
C ASP A 350 -13.27 -10.36 3.99
N LYS A 351 -13.88 -10.15 5.15
CA LYS A 351 -15.29 -9.76 5.26
C LYS A 351 -15.55 -8.33 4.76
N LYS A 352 -14.69 -7.35 5.10
CA LYS A 352 -14.95 -5.91 4.86
C LYS A 352 -14.43 -5.44 3.50
N TYR A 353 -13.30 -5.99 3.04
CA TYR A 353 -12.56 -5.49 1.88
C TYR A 353 -12.50 -6.50 0.72
N SER A 354 -13.34 -7.55 0.75
CA SER A 354 -13.44 -8.49 -0.37
C SER A 354 -14.00 -7.82 -1.63
N TRP A 355 -13.67 -8.40 -2.78
CA TRP A 355 -14.20 -7.94 -4.07
C TRP A 355 -15.72 -7.81 -4.05
N GLY A 356 -16.45 -8.81 -3.51
CA GLY A 356 -17.90 -8.78 -3.45
C GLY A 356 -18.46 -7.57 -2.69
N GLN A 357 -17.86 -7.24 -1.53
CA GLN A 357 -18.32 -6.12 -0.71
C GLN A 357 -18.04 -4.76 -1.37
N VAL A 358 -16.81 -4.54 -1.81
CA VAL A 358 -16.44 -3.24 -2.37
C VAL A 358 -17.01 -3.04 -3.78
N ALA A 359 -17.10 -4.11 -4.58
CA ALA A 359 -17.78 -4.05 -5.87
C ALA A 359 -19.25 -3.68 -5.74
N GLN A 360 -19.94 -4.19 -4.71
CA GLN A 360 -21.33 -3.80 -4.44
C GLN A 360 -21.45 -2.31 -4.11
N MET A 361 -20.54 -1.75 -3.30
CA MET A 361 -20.50 -0.31 -3.00
C MET A 361 -20.32 0.52 -4.28
N MET A 362 -19.32 0.15 -5.09
CA MET A 362 -19.07 0.83 -6.37
C MET A 362 -20.27 0.72 -7.32
N LYS A 363 -20.82 -0.48 -7.49
CA LYS A 363 -21.94 -0.74 -8.38
C LYS A 363 -23.18 0.05 -7.98
N GLN A 364 -23.52 0.05 -6.69
CA GLN A 364 -24.63 0.85 -6.17
C GLN A 364 -24.45 2.35 -6.51
N ARG A 365 -23.22 2.89 -6.30
CA ARG A 365 -22.96 4.28 -6.63
C ARG A 365 -23.07 4.55 -8.13
N LEU A 366 -22.56 3.68 -8.97
CA LEU A 366 -22.65 3.80 -10.44
C LEU A 366 -24.11 3.73 -10.91
N GLU A 367 -24.95 2.88 -10.33
CA GLU A 367 -26.41 2.81 -10.63
C GLU A 367 -27.14 4.09 -10.23
N GLU A 368 -26.76 4.72 -9.11
CA GLU A 368 -27.31 6.03 -8.70
C GLU A 368 -26.97 7.13 -9.73
N ILE A 369 -25.79 7.08 -10.33
CA ILE A 369 -25.35 8.02 -11.38
C ILE A 369 -26.14 7.77 -12.68
N GLU A 370 -26.33 6.51 -13.10
CA GLU A 370 -27.08 6.18 -14.32
C GLU A 370 -28.56 6.61 -14.27
N ARG A 371 -29.14 6.76 -13.06
CA ARG A 371 -30.54 7.18 -12.86
C ARG A 371 -30.73 8.72 -12.93
N LYS A 372 -29.65 9.50 -12.88
CA LYS A 372 -29.67 10.97 -13.01
C LYS A 372 -29.65 11.41 -14.46
#